data_b90377b880083b63c776ac53bf3fb752
#
_entry.id   b90377b880083b63c776ac53bf3fb752
#
_cell.length_a   1.000
_cell.length_b   1.000
_cell.length_c   1.000
_cell.angle_alpha   90.00
_cell.angle_beta   90.00
_cell.angle_gamma   90.00
#
_symmetry.space_group_name_H-M   'P 1'
#
loop_
_entity.id
_entity.type
_entity.pdbx_description
1 polymer ?
#
loop_
_entity_poly.entity_id
_entity_poly.type
_entity_poly.pdbx_seq_one_letter_code
_entity_poly.pdbx_strand_id
1 'polypeptide(L)'
;MASSIERPPREGHRHRPPVRAGRPSAPVRARRRLPSVVVALVVTAALSACGVLGGGPAPDAAPEKAPATSAPASVAPAAGAPGAAGTAQGRAGAGVATTAPARLPGLGPETLGQIPGDTGQVVVVTGRGKDSSRSEAVLHRRTATGWEAGPAWPAHNALKGWTDDHRMGDLRSPVGVFTLSDAGGLLPDPGTRLTYDQSPGFAISGTGFEGESLEGSFDYVIAIDYNRVPGTSPLDRTRPLGADRGGGVWLHVDHDGPTQGCVSLKERHMKELLRVLDPDQHPVVVMGDAESLLR
;
A
#
# COMPACT_ATOMS: atom_id res chain seq x y z
N MET A 1 -42.13 42.16 -56.49
CA MET A 1 -41.57 41.57 -57.71
C MET A 1 -40.31 40.77 -57.26
N ALA A 2 -40.45 39.49 -57.05
CA ALA A 2 -39.35 38.61 -56.66
C ALA A 2 -39.31 37.44 -57.66
N SER A 3 -38.24 37.36 -58.44
CA SER A 3 -38.00 36.32 -59.45
C SER A 3 -37.39 35.11 -58.76
N SER A 4 -38.12 34.02 -58.79
CA SER A 4 -37.63 32.68 -58.44
C SER A 4 -36.83 32.13 -59.60
N ILE A 5 -35.59 31.72 -59.34
CA ILE A 5 -34.74 30.95 -60.25
C ILE A 5 -34.71 29.49 -59.80
N GLU A 6 -35.37 28.70 -60.64
CA GLU A 6 -35.45 27.22 -60.53
C GLU A 6 -34.17 26.58 -61.05
N ARG A 7 -33.54 25.67 -60.27
CA ARG A 7 -32.39 24.87 -60.68
C ARG A 7 -32.86 23.51 -61.21
N PRO A 8 -32.28 23.01 -62.32
CA PRO A 8 -32.62 21.69 -62.86
C PRO A 8 -31.99 20.54 -62.04
N PRO A 9 -32.56 19.31 -62.13
CA PRO A 9 -32.13 18.16 -61.35
C PRO A 9 -30.82 17.57 -61.89
N ARG A 10 -29.91 17.18 -60.92
CA ARG A 10 -28.67 16.47 -61.23
C ARG A 10 -28.94 15.01 -61.47
N GLU A 11 -28.47 14.50 -62.59
CA GLU A 11 -28.45 13.09 -63.00
C GLU A 11 -27.63 12.25 -62.07
N GLY A 12 -28.19 11.10 -61.64
CA GLY A 12 -27.55 10.14 -60.78
C GLY A 12 -26.50 9.28 -61.48
N HIS A 13 -25.25 9.42 -61.13
CA HIS A 13 -24.22 8.48 -61.50
C HIS A 13 -24.36 7.22 -60.67
N ARG A 14 -24.73 6.10 -61.32
CA ARG A 14 -24.69 4.76 -60.72
C ARG A 14 -23.24 4.32 -60.62
N HIS A 15 -22.69 4.24 -59.36
CA HIS A 15 -21.42 3.56 -59.09
C HIS A 15 -21.60 2.06 -59.14
N ARG A 16 -20.89 1.41 -60.04
CA ARG A 16 -20.68 -0.05 -60.08
C ARG A 16 -19.72 -0.41 -58.91
N PRO A 17 -19.97 -1.50 -58.14
CA PRO A 17 -19.04 -1.95 -57.14
C PRO A 17 -17.81 -2.59 -57.82
N PRO A 18 -16.58 -2.46 -57.18
CA PRO A 18 -15.39 -3.04 -57.73
C PRO A 18 -15.37 -4.58 -57.50
N VAL A 19 -14.93 -5.28 -58.52
CA VAL A 19 -14.69 -6.72 -58.54
C VAL A 19 -13.59 -7.06 -57.54
N ARG A 20 -13.90 -7.96 -56.62
CA ARG A 20 -13.01 -8.47 -55.57
C ARG A 20 -11.95 -9.37 -56.20
N ALA A 21 -10.71 -8.89 -56.30
CA ALA A 21 -9.56 -9.72 -56.69
C ALA A 21 -9.26 -10.77 -55.61
N GLY A 22 -9.12 -12.01 -56.05
CA GLY A 22 -8.84 -13.16 -55.17
C GLY A 22 -7.49 -13.05 -54.49
N ARG A 23 -7.46 -13.29 -53.16
CA ARG A 23 -6.25 -13.43 -52.38
C ARG A 23 -5.57 -14.77 -52.72
N PRO A 24 -4.25 -14.80 -52.94
CA PRO A 24 -3.50 -16.05 -53.04
C PRO A 24 -3.45 -16.77 -51.69
N SER A 25 -3.72 -18.05 -51.71
CA SER A 25 -3.66 -18.96 -50.57
C SER A 25 -2.21 -19.06 -50.06
N ALA A 26 -1.99 -18.78 -48.80
CA ALA A 26 -0.70 -18.97 -48.14
C ALA A 26 -0.45 -20.49 -47.89
N PRO A 27 0.79 -20.98 -47.97
CA PRO A 27 1.11 -22.38 -47.75
C PRO A 27 0.96 -22.76 -46.27
N VAL A 28 0.29 -23.87 -46.02
CA VAL A 28 0.15 -24.53 -44.73
C VAL A 28 1.53 -24.96 -44.23
N ARG A 29 2.08 -24.26 -43.24
CA ARG A 29 3.28 -24.71 -42.52
C ARG A 29 2.90 -25.86 -41.59
N ALA A 30 3.42 -27.04 -41.92
CA ALA A 30 3.37 -28.22 -41.07
C ALA A 30 3.98 -27.93 -39.71
N ARG A 31 3.16 -27.99 -38.66
CA ARG A 31 3.64 -27.96 -37.28
C ARG A 31 4.39 -29.26 -36.98
N ARG A 32 5.70 -29.17 -36.87
CA ARG A 32 6.52 -30.22 -36.26
C ARG A 32 6.14 -30.31 -34.77
N ARG A 33 5.54 -31.43 -34.40
CA ARG A 33 5.30 -31.77 -32.99
C ARG A 33 6.66 -32.14 -32.37
N LEU A 34 7.10 -31.35 -31.39
CA LEU A 34 8.18 -31.73 -30.52
C LEU A 34 7.64 -32.73 -29.48
N PRO A 35 8.39 -33.79 -29.17
CA PRO A 35 7.95 -34.74 -28.15
C PRO A 35 7.98 -34.10 -26.76
N SER A 36 6.87 -34.24 -26.04
CA SER A 36 6.77 -33.87 -24.63
C SER A 36 7.66 -34.81 -23.82
N VAL A 37 8.74 -34.31 -23.29
CA VAL A 37 9.50 -35.00 -22.26
C VAL A 37 8.73 -34.85 -20.95
N VAL A 38 8.05 -35.91 -20.54
CA VAL A 38 7.47 -36.02 -19.20
C VAL A 38 8.62 -36.32 -18.23
N VAL A 39 9.04 -35.32 -17.49
CA VAL A 39 9.92 -35.56 -16.32
C VAL A 39 9.02 -35.96 -15.16
N ALA A 40 8.96 -37.26 -14.92
CA ALA A 40 8.35 -37.81 -13.71
C ALA A 40 9.26 -37.50 -12.51
N LEU A 41 8.83 -36.56 -11.66
CA LEU A 41 9.48 -36.29 -10.37
C LEU A 41 8.99 -37.38 -9.38
N VAL A 42 9.84 -38.36 -9.11
CA VAL A 42 9.61 -39.35 -8.06
C VAL A 42 9.91 -38.71 -6.72
N VAL A 43 8.87 -38.39 -5.96
CA VAL A 43 8.97 -38.02 -4.56
C VAL A 43 9.04 -39.31 -3.75
N THR A 44 10.24 -39.68 -3.30
CA THR A 44 10.41 -40.74 -2.31
C THR A 44 10.14 -40.17 -0.92
N ALA A 45 8.97 -40.54 -0.37
CA ALA A 45 8.67 -40.34 1.05
C ALA A 45 9.44 -41.39 1.86
N ALA A 46 10.42 -40.96 2.61
CA ALA A 46 11.05 -41.79 3.63
C ALA A 46 10.26 -41.72 4.93
N LEU A 47 9.45 -42.75 5.15
CA LEU A 47 8.88 -43.08 6.47
C LEU A 47 9.98 -43.72 7.33
N SER A 48 10.40 -43.02 8.38
CA SER A 48 11.14 -43.63 9.47
C SER A 48 10.23 -43.71 10.69
N ALA A 49 9.69 -44.91 10.87
CA ALA A 49 9.10 -45.35 12.12
C ALA A 49 10.16 -46.14 12.92
N CYS A 50 10.30 -45.84 14.20
CA CYS A 50 10.80 -46.66 15.31
C CYS A 50 11.03 -45.71 16.48
N GLY A 51 10.60 -45.92 17.68
CA GLY A 51 10.08 -47.08 18.39
C GLY A 51 9.86 -46.69 19.85
N VAL A 52 8.92 -47.32 20.42
CA VAL A 52 8.44 -47.27 21.79
C VAL A 52 9.51 -47.73 22.77
N LEU A 53 9.55 -47.16 24.01
CA LEU A 53 9.45 -47.82 25.31
C LEU A 53 10.08 -47.02 26.48
N GLY A 54 9.32 -46.97 27.58
CA GLY A 54 9.76 -46.81 28.96
C GLY A 54 9.48 -45.41 29.53
N GLY A 55 8.52 -45.14 30.33
CA GLY A 55 7.96 -45.79 31.49
C GLY A 55 8.58 -45.25 32.77
N GLY A 56 7.75 -44.47 33.59
CA GLY A 56 8.06 -44.27 35.00
C GLY A 56 7.93 -42.81 35.49
N PRO A 57 7.52 -42.63 36.72
CA PRO A 57 6.45 -41.68 37.06
C PRO A 57 6.96 -40.37 37.73
N ALA A 58 6.06 -39.45 37.86
CA ALA A 58 6.19 -38.19 38.59
C ALA A 58 6.54 -38.39 40.09
N PRO A 59 7.05 -37.35 40.74
CA PRO A 59 6.34 -36.97 41.95
C PRO A 59 5.89 -35.51 41.99
N ASP A 60 4.72 -35.37 42.61
CA ASP A 60 4.10 -34.21 43.20
C ASP A 60 5.05 -33.35 44.02
N ALA A 61 4.89 -32.05 43.95
CA ALA A 61 4.93 -31.16 45.10
C ALA A 61 4.23 -29.83 44.77
N ALA A 62 3.12 -29.61 45.45
CA ALA A 62 2.43 -28.31 45.57
C ALA A 62 3.04 -27.54 46.78
N PRO A 63 2.46 -26.43 47.22
CA PRO A 63 2.82 -25.05 46.91
C PRO A 63 3.37 -24.34 48.14
N GLU A 64 4.14 -23.30 47.99
CA GLU A 64 4.51 -22.44 49.12
C GLU A 64 4.22 -20.95 48.82
N LYS A 65 3.28 -20.49 49.48
CA LYS A 65 2.86 -19.33 50.24
C LYS A 65 3.73 -18.09 50.13
N ALA A 66 3.09 -17.00 49.76
CA ALA A 66 3.50 -15.61 50.00
C ALA A 66 3.74 -15.31 51.49
N PRO A 67 4.45 -14.24 51.79
CA PRO A 67 3.82 -13.27 52.67
C PRO A 67 3.80 -11.81 52.14
N ALA A 68 2.74 -11.21 52.57
CA ALA A 68 2.40 -9.81 52.40
C ALA A 68 3.16 -8.89 53.39
N THR A 69 2.94 -7.60 53.11
CA THR A 69 2.97 -6.49 54.08
C THR A 69 4.26 -5.69 54.17
N SER A 70 4.25 -4.42 53.71
CA SER A 70 4.10 -3.25 54.54
C SER A 70 4.25 -1.95 53.71
N ALA A 71 3.24 -1.12 53.62
CA ALA A 71 3.36 0.33 53.69
C ALA A 71 3.22 0.70 55.20
N PRO A 72 3.59 1.87 55.69
CA PRO A 72 3.34 3.20 55.18
C PRO A 72 4.46 4.23 55.48
N ALA A 73 4.41 5.45 54.95
CA ALA A 73 4.48 6.67 55.73
C ALA A 73 4.43 7.93 54.85
N SER A 74 3.37 8.64 55.09
CA SER A 74 3.12 10.05 54.72
C SER A 74 3.94 10.95 55.62
N VAL A 75 4.62 11.97 55.03
CA VAL A 75 4.97 13.21 55.72
C VAL A 75 4.94 14.40 54.76
N ALA A 76 4.04 15.31 54.96
CA ALA A 76 4.13 16.75 54.64
C ALA A 76 3.96 17.51 55.96
N PRO A 77 4.15 18.84 56.06
CA PRO A 77 4.70 19.86 55.18
C PRO A 77 5.74 20.77 55.88
N ALA A 78 6.43 21.62 55.14
CA ALA A 78 7.02 22.82 55.73
C ALA A 78 6.93 24.01 54.75
N ALA A 79 6.27 25.04 55.20
CA ALA A 79 6.14 26.34 54.59
C ALA A 79 7.40 27.18 54.73
N GLY A 80 7.67 28.01 53.73
CA GLY A 80 8.69 29.05 53.75
C GLY A 80 8.64 29.94 52.52
N ALA A 81 8.03 31.10 52.63
CA ALA A 81 8.17 32.25 51.71
C ALA A 81 9.05 33.31 52.40
N PRO A 82 9.38 34.49 51.78
CA PRO A 82 9.42 34.91 50.38
C PRO A 82 10.79 35.53 50.00
N GLY A 83 11.04 35.74 48.73
CA GLY A 83 12.21 36.51 48.33
C GLY A 83 12.33 36.78 46.83
N ALA A 84 12.17 38.08 46.51
CA ALA A 84 12.74 38.82 45.39
C ALA A 84 12.13 38.68 44.00
N ALA A 85 11.46 39.73 43.59
CA ALA A 85 11.11 40.13 42.25
C ALA A 85 12.35 40.18 41.33
N GLY A 86 12.32 39.36 40.29
CA GLY A 86 13.17 39.46 39.12
C GLY A 86 12.29 39.62 37.89
N THR A 87 12.21 40.84 37.36
CA THR A 87 11.57 41.12 36.08
C THR A 87 12.39 40.49 34.97
N ALA A 88 12.06 39.26 34.61
CA ALA A 88 12.49 38.68 33.34
C ALA A 88 11.45 39.05 32.30
N GLN A 89 11.77 40.03 31.45
CA GLN A 89 11.08 40.27 30.19
C GLN A 89 11.19 39.03 29.31
N GLY A 90 10.17 38.20 29.40
CA GLY A 90 9.97 37.09 28.46
C GLY A 90 9.77 37.68 27.09
N ARG A 91 10.79 37.55 26.24
CA ARG A 91 10.69 37.70 24.79
C ARG A 91 9.70 36.67 24.35
N ALA A 92 8.46 37.07 24.13
CA ALA A 92 7.48 36.27 23.41
C ALA A 92 8.06 36.03 22.01
N GLY A 93 8.62 34.85 21.79
CA GLY A 93 8.90 34.35 20.48
C GLY A 93 7.55 34.24 19.76
N ALA A 94 7.31 35.15 18.82
CA ALA A 94 6.21 35.03 17.90
C ALA A 94 6.40 33.70 17.16
N GLY A 95 5.69 32.67 17.59
CA GLY A 95 5.54 31.45 16.83
C GLY A 95 4.96 31.85 15.47
N VAL A 96 5.74 31.74 14.44
CA VAL A 96 5.24 31.86 13.06
C VAL A 96 4.20 30.80 12.94
N ALA A 97 2.93 31.16 12.95
CA ALA A 97 1.83 30.28 12.62
C ALA A 97 2.04 29.87 11.14
N THR A 98 2.62 28.71 10.95
CA THR A 98 2.80 28.14 9.61
C THR A 98 1.40 27.82 9.11
N THR A 99 0.85 28.67 8.25
CA THR A 99 -0.45 28.42 7.60
C THR A 99 -0.32 27.13 6.81
N ALA A 100 -1.25 26.18 7.00
CA ALA A 100 -1.28 24.94 6.24
C ALA A 100 -1.33 25.26 4.74
N PRO A 101 -0.51 24.58 3.90
CA PRO A 101 -0.48 24.84 2.46
C PRO A 101 -1.85 24.56 1.84
N ALA A 102 -2.30 25.45 0.95
CA ALA A 102 -3.57 25.29 0.25
C ALA A 102 -3.59 24.05 -0.67
N ARG A 103 -2.41 23.58 -1.09
CA ARG A 103 -2.24 22.39 -1.94
C ARG A 103 -1.26 21.44 -1.28
N LEU A 104 -1.38 20.14 -1.64
CA LEU A 104 -0.41 19.13 -1.24
C LEU A 104 0.96 19.45 -1.85
N PRO A 105 2.01 19.60 -1.04
CA PRO A 105 3.35 19.91 -1.54
C PRO A 105 3.93 18.72 -2.30
N GLY A 106 4.78 19.01 -3.30
CA GLY A 106 5.47 17.98 -4.09
C GLY A 106 4.60 17.27 -5.14
N LEU A 107 3.33 17.71 -5.33
CA LEU A 107 2.44 17.17 -6.35
C LEU A 107 2.15 18.20 -7.43
N GLY A 108 2.27 17.79 -8.71
CA GLY A 108 1.95 18.61 -9.86
C GLY A 108 0.47 18.60 -10.22
N PRO A 109 0.06 19.44 -11.18
CA PRO A 109 -1.34 19.64 -11.50
C PRO A 109 -2.06 18.39 -12.02
N GLU A 110 -1.37 17.53 -12.77
CA GLU A 110 -1.93 16.25 -13.26
C GLU A 110 -2.20 15.29 -12.09
N THR A 111 -1.23 15.11 -11.20
CA THR A 111 -1.37 14.27 -10.01
C THR A 111 -2.45 14.80 -9.07
N LEU A 112 -2.48 16.11 -8.82
CA LEU A 112 -3.50 16.74 -7.99
C LEU A 112 -4.91 16.59 -8.58
N GLY A 113 -5.03 16.62 -9.90
CA GLY A 113 -6.30 16.44 -10.61
C GLY A 113 -6.89 15.04 -10.51
N GLN A 114 -6.06 14.04 -10.14
CA GLN A 114 -6.52 12.66 -9.94
C GLN A 114 -7.04 12.40 -8.51
N ILE A 115 -6.75 13.29 -7.55
CA ILE A 115 -7.23 13.15 -6.18
C ILE A 115 -8.71 13.53 -6.13
N PRO A 116 -9.62 12.64 -5.66
CA PRO A 116 -11.04 12.97 -5.53
C PRO A 116 -11.28 14.21 -4.67
N GLY A 117 -12.26 15.02 -5.06
CA GLY A 117 -12.53 16.31 -4.42
C GLY A 117 -12.97 16.22 -2.96
N ASP A 118 -13.54 15.09 -2.56
CA ASP A 118 -14.01 14.76 -1.21
C ASP A 118 -12.96 14.07 -0.32
N THR A 119 -11.76 13.80 -0.86
CA THR A 119 -10.65 13.23 -0.10
C THR A 119 -10.22 14.15 1.04
N GLY A 120 -10.22 13.63 2.25
CA GLY A 120 -9.78 14.31 3.48
C GLY A 120 -8.44 13.83 4.01
N GLN A 121 -7.96 12.67 3.55
CA GLN A 121 -6.68 12.10 3.98
C GLN A 121 -5.89 11.59 2.78
N VAL A 122 -4.63 11.98 2.68
CA VAL A 122 -3.73 11.57 1.59
C VAL A 122 -2.40 11.08 2.18
N VAL A 123 -2.07 9.82 1.92
CA VAL A 123 -0.72 9.29 2.17
C VAL A 123 0.11 9.55 0.93
N VAL A 124 1.04 10.48 0.97
CA VAL A 124 1.98 10.73 -0.14
C VAL A 124 3.22 9.89 0.07
N VAL A 125 3.50 9.00 -0.87
CA VAL A 125 4.71 8.16 -0.89
C VAL A 125 5.61 8.63 -2.02
N THR A 126 6.71 9.29 -1.66
CA THR A 126 7.66 9.85 -2.63
C THR A 126 8.92 9.01 -2.69
N GLY A 127 9.17 8.38 -3.82
CA GLY A 127 10.42 7.66 -4.10
C GLY A 127 11.59 8.61 -4.30
N ARG A 128 12.77 8.21 -3.84
CA ARG A 128 14.01 9.01 -4.00
C ARG A 128 14.48 9.14 -5.45
N GLY A 129 13.91 8.36 -6.34
CA GLY A 129 14.16 8.37 -7.77
C GLY A 129 13.43 7.23 -8.46
N LYS A 130 13.33 7.30 -9.79
CA LYS A 130 12.53 6.36 -10.59
C LYS A 130 12.94 4.90 -10.40
N ASP A 131 14.23 4.62 -10.25
CA ASP A 131 14.77 3.26 -10.10
C ASP A 131 15.21 2.97 -8.64
N SER A 132 14.83 3.82 -7.68
CA SER A 132 15.15 3.66 -6.26
C SER A 132 14.09 2.82 -5.56
N SER A 133 14.52 1.88 -4.70
CA SER A 133 13.66 1.14 -3.78
C SER A 133 13.36 1.87 -2.48
N ARG A 134 13.89 3.09 -2.30
CA ARG A 134 13.73 3.88 -1.08
C ARG A 134 12.79 5.03 -1.29
N SER A 135 11.90 5.22 -0.32
CA SER A 135 10.85 6.24 -0.35
C SER A 135 10.68 6.89 1.01
N GLU A 136 9.86 7.90 1.04
CA GLU A 136 9.33 8.54 2.24
C GLU A 136 7.82 8.62 2.13
N ALA A 137 7.11 8.33 3.22
CA ALA A 137 5.66 8.45 3.30
C ALA A 137 5.27 9.55 4.28
N VAL A 138 4.30 10.38 3.90
CA VAL A 138 3.74 11.46 4.73
C VAL A 138 2.22 11.39 4.67
N LEU A 139 1.56 11.33 5.82
CA LEU A 139 0.12 11.47 5.89
C LEU A 139 -0.27 12.95 5.93
N HIS A 140 -1.06 13.40 4.98
CA HIS A 140 -1.66 14.72 4.94
C HIS A 140 -3.14 14.63 5.31
N ARG A 141 -3.61 15.58 6.14
CA ARG A 141 -5.03 15.71 6.51
C ARG A 141 -5.57 17.04 6.01
N ARG A 142 -6.77 17.02 5.44
CA ARG A 142 -7.45 18.25 5.03
C ARG A 142 -7.96 18.99 6.25
N THR A 143 -7.74 20.30 6.27
CA THR A 143 -8.24 21.22 7.28
C THR A 143 -9.09 22.33 6.62
N ALA A 144 -9.71 23.16 7.41
CA ALA A 144 -10.46 24.31 6.88
C ALA A 144 -9.58 25.30 6.09
N THR A 145 -8.26 25.31 6.32
CA THR A 145 -7.33 26.28 5.71
C THR A 145 -6.38 25.63 4.69
N GLY A 146 -6.44 24.31 4.48
CA GLY A 146 -5.57 23.60 3.55
C GLY A 146 -5.22 22.21 4.04
N TRP A 147 -3.97 21.76 3.82
CA TRP A 147 -3.49 20.44 4.19
C TRP A 147 -2.45 20.52 5.30
N GLU A 148 -2.65 19.75 6.35
CA GLU A 148 -1.69 19.57 7.44
C GLU A 148 -0.87 18.30 7.17
N ALA A 149 0.46 18.43 7.15
CA ALA A 149 1.37 17.32 7.00
C ALA A 149 1.74 16.71 8.35
N GLY A 150 1.67 15.39 8.45
CA GLY A 150 2.23 14.62 9.55
C GLY A 150 3.76 14.49 9.44
N PRO A 151 4.37 13.68 10.32
CA PRO A 151 5.79 13.37 10.22
C PRO A 151 6.09 12.56 8.95
N ALA A 152 7.30 12.72 8.43
CA ALA A 152 7.81 11.93 7.35
C ALA A 152 8.34 10.58 7.88
N TRP A 153 7.97 9.48 7.24
CA TRP A 153 8.36 8.13 7.61
C TRP A 153 9.20 7.50 6.50
N PRO A 154 10.40 6.98 6.81
CA PRO A 154 11.15 6.17 5.85
C PRO A 154 10.33 4.95 5.41
N ALA A 155 10.40 4.64 4.13
CA ALA A 155 9.68 3.53 3.51
C ALA A 155 10.57 2.83 2.46
N HIS A 156 10.27 1.54 2.18
CA HIS A 156 10.76 0.87 1.00
C HIS A 156 9.62 0.68 0.00
N ASN A 157 9.97 0.72 -1.27
CA ASN A 157 9.12 0.36 -2.39
C ASN A 157 9.78 -0.78 -3.19
N ALA A 158 9.26 -1.11 -4.36
CA ALA A 158 9.76 -2.22 -5.17
C ALA A 158 11.24 -2.09 -5.54
N LEU A 159 11.91 -3.23 -5.66
CA LEU A 159 13.35 -3.37 -5.93
C LEU A 159 13.86 -2.48 -7.09
N LYS A 160 13.08 -2.41 -8.18
CA LYS A 160 13.44 -1.62 -9.37
C LYS A 160 12.76 -0.25 -9.44
N GLY A 161 12.21 0.23 -8.32
CA GLY A 161 11.59 1.55 -8.22
C GLY A 161 10.15 1.59 -8.75
N TRP A 162 9.84 2.54 -9.64
CA TRP A 162 8.49 2.98 -9.98
C TRP A 162 8.17 2.82 -11.47
N THR A 163 6.88 2.68 -11.81
CA THR A 163 6.42 2.61 -13.20
C THR A 163 4.96 3.05 -13.36
N ASP A 164 4.67 3.75 -14.44
CA ASP A 164 3.28 4.07 -14.86
C ASP A 164 2.58 2.86 -15.51
N ASP A 165 3.32 1.86 -15.98
CA ASP A 165 2.81 0.67 -16.65
C ASP A 165 3.21 -0.60 -15.88
N HIS A 166 2.71 -0.71 -14.63
CA HIS A 166 3.03 -1.87 -13.78
C HIS A 166 2.55 -3.18 -14.40
N ARG A 167 3.40 -4.20 -14.31
CA ARG A 167 3.16 -5.56 -14.78
C ARG A 167 3.52 -6.58 -13.72
N MET A 168 2.82 -7.70 -13.72
CA MET A 168 3.15 -8.81 -12.84
C MET A 168 4.63 -9.19 -12.97
N GLY A 169 5.35 -9.14 -11.84
CA GLY A 169 6.76 -9.55 -11.77
C GLY A 169 7.78 -8.54 -12.32
N ASP A 170 7.38 -7.30 -12.64
CA ASP A 170 8.30 -6.26 -13.10
C ASP A 170 9.21 -5.70 -11.99
N LEU A 171 8.89 -6.02 -10.71
CA LEU A 171 9.58 -5.55 -9.52
C LEU A 171 9.56 -4.02 -9.37
N ARG A 172 8.50 -3.37 -9.83
CA ARG A 172 8.26 -1.93 -9.74
C ARG A 172 6.95 -1.66 -9.01
N SER A 173 6.89 -0.60 -8.25
CA SER A 173 5.64 -0.11 -7.66
C SER A 173 4.89 0.74 -8.67
N PRO A 174 3.55 0.65 -8.75
CA PRO A 174 2.77 1.49 -9.65
C PRO A 174 2.81 2.96 -9.21
N VAL A 175 2.92 3.87 -10.19
CA VAL A 175 2.74 5.31 -10.00
C VAL A 175 1.26 5.65 -10.12
N GLY A 176 0.72 6.48 -9.22
CA GLY A 176 -0.65 6.96 -9.34
C GLY A 176 -1.30 7.35 -8.03
N VAL A 177 -2.62 7.57 -8.12
CA VAL A 177 -3.53 7.86 -7.01
C VAL A 177 -4.47 6.69 -6.86
N PHE A 178 -4.53 6.09 -5.67
CA PHE A 178 -5.34 4.91 -5.38
C PHE A 178 -6.07 5.08 -4.05
N THR A 179 -7.31 4.59 -3.94
CA THR A 179 -8.04 4.58 -2.67
C THR A 179 -7.46 3.56 -1.70
N LEU A 180 -7.73 3.78 -0.41
CA LEU A 180 -7.38 2.89 0.70
C LEU A 180 -8.68 2.49 1.39
N SER A 181 -9.25 1.36 1.00
CA SER A 181 -10.60 0.96 1.44
C SER A 181 -10.60 -0.11 2.51
N ASP A 182 -9.62 -0.99 2.51
CA ASP A 182 -9.62 -2.20 3.31
C ASP A 182 -8.25 -2.44 3.95
N ALA A 183 -8.27 -3.14 5.07
CA ALA A 183 -7.09 -3.51 5.83
C ALA A 183 -7.14 -4.99 6.24
N GLY A 184 -6.07 -5.48 6.81
CA GLY A 184 -6.01 -6.82 7.35
C GLY A 184 -4.63 -7.13 7.93
N GLY A 185 -4.42 -8.38 8.27
CA GLY A 185 -3.12 -8.83 8.77
C GLY A 185 -3.18 -10.17 9.48
N LEU A 186 -1.99 -10.66 9.82
CA LEU A 186 -1.85 -11.86 10.64
C LEU A 186 -2.26 -11.58 12.08
N LEU A 187 -1.93 -10.40 12.60
CA LEU A 187 -2.21 -9.98 13.97
C LEU A 187 -3.60 -9.35 14.10
N PRO A 188 -4.14 -9.28 15.33
CA PRO A 188 -5.42 -8.64 15.61
C PRO A 188 -5.44 -7.17 15.19
N ASP A 189 -6.63 -6.68 14.84
CA ASP A 189 -6.89 -5.28 14.52
C ASP A 189 -6.31 -4.34 15.60
N PRO A 190 -5.41 -3.42 15.24
CA PRO A 190 -4.84 -2.46 16.17
C PRO A 190 -5.76 -1.29 16.54
N GLY A 191 -7.01 -1.32 16.11
CA GLY A 191 -8.03 -0.27 16.29
C GLY A 191 -8.24 0.59 15.05
N THR A 192 -8.33 -0.03 13.86
CA THR A 192 -8.62 0.67 12.59
C THR A 192 -10.12 0.96 12.44
N ARG A 193 -10.45 1.95 11.61
CA ARG A 193 -11.82 2.21 11.15
C ARG A 193 -12.09 1.62 9.76
N LEU A 194 -11.03 1.18 9.06
CA LEU A 194 -11.17 0.44 7.80
C LEU A 194 -11.71 -0.97 8.09
N THR A 195 -12.38 -1.56 7.11
CA THR A 195 -12.74 -2.99 7.19
C THR A 195 -11.47 -3.82 7.36
N TYR A 196 -11.39 -4.62 8.42
CA TYR A 196 -10.20 -5.38 8.78
C TYR A 196 -10.43 -6.89 8.67
N ASP A 197 -9.60 -7.56 7.86
CA ASP A 197 -9.57 -9.02 7.71
C ASP A 197 -8.38 -9.60 8.48
N GLN A 198 -8.63 -10.13 9.69
CA GLN A 198 -7.62 -10.92 10.40
C GLN A 198 -7.63 -12.35 9.88
N SER A 199 -6.51 -12.79 9.26
CA SER A 199 -6.46 -14.12 8.66
C SER A 199 -5.07 -14.74 8.73
N PRO A 200 -4.98 -16.07 8.98
CA PRO A 200 -3.72 -16.79 8.82
C PRO A 200 -3.20 -16.79 7.36
N GLY A 201 -4.03 -16.41 6.39
CA GLY A 201 -3.63 -16.22 4.99
C GLY A 201 -2.58 -15.12 4.78
N PHE A 202 -2.36 -14.24 5.77
CA PHE A 202 -1.29 -13.25 5.76
C PHE A 202 0.05 -13.77 6.29
N ALA A 203 0.12 -15.02 6.78
CA ALA A 203 1.40 -15.59 7.19
C ALA A 203 2.35 -15.67 6.00
N ILE A 204 3.57 -15.16 6.19
CA ILE A 204 4.64 -15.20 5.19
C ILE A 204 5.93 -15.68 5.86
N SER A 205 6.75 -16.40 5.12
CA SER A 205 8.07 -16.84 5.52
C SER A 205 9.04 -16.76 4.34
N GLY A 206 10.31 -16.93 4.60
CA GLY A 206 11.37 -16.87 3.60
C GLY A 206 12.21 -15.61 3.73
N THR A 207 12.96 -15.31 2.67
CA THR A 207 13.90 -14.18 2.63
C THR A 207 13.56 -13.24 1.50
N GLY A 208 13.78 -11.95 1.71
CA GLY A 208 13.67 -10.91 0.71
C GLY A 208 14.91 -10.80 -0.20
N PHE A 209 14.99 -9.73 -0.94
CA PHE A 209 16.02 -9.53 -1.97
C PHE A 209 17.43 -9.32 -1.42
N GLU A 210 17.56 -8.82 -0.19
CA GLU A 210 18.83 -8.54 0.46
C GLU A 210 19.17 -9.62 1.52
N GLY A 211 18.37 -10.72 1.58
CA GLY A 211 18.54 -11.82 2.52
C GLY A 211 17.83 -11.61 3.86
N GLU A 212 17.07 -10.53 4.00
CA GLU A 212 16.28 -10.20 5.18
C GLU A 212 15.09 -11.16 5.35
N SER A 213 14.63 -11.38 6.60
CA SER A 213 13.46 -12.20 6.88
C SER A 213 12.19 -11.49 6.44
N LEU A 214 11.28 -12.22 5.80
CA LEU A 214 9.94 -11.74 5.45
C LEU A 214 8.91 -11.99 6.57
N GLU A 215 9.28 -12.70 7.65
CA GLU A 215 8.37 -12.92 8.78
C GLU A 215 7.89 -11.61 9.38
N GLY A 216 6.59 -11.53 9.67
CA GLY A 216 5.95 -10.31 10.20
C GLY A 216 5.63 -9.24 9.17
N SER A 217 6.08 -9.37 7.91
CA SER A 217 5.82 -8.36 6.86
C SER A 217 4.33 -8.08 6.66
N PHE A 218 3.48 -9.07 6.88
CA PHE A 218 2.03 -8.94 6.72
C PHE A 218 1.28 -9.07 8.06
N ASP A 219 1.94 -8.73 9.16
CA ASP A 219 1.28 -8.60 10.47
C ASP A 219 0.19 -7.52 10.41
N TYR A 220 0.42 -6.46 9.64
CA TYR A 220 -0.52 -5.36 9.36
C TYR A 220 -0.41 -4.94 7.91
N VAL A 221 -1.56 -4.87 7.24
CA VAL A 221 -1.71 -4.55 5.82
C VAL A 221 -2.81 -3.52 5.62
N ILE A 222 -2.58 -2.55 4.74
CA ILE A 222 -3.62 -1.69 4.15
C ILE A 222 -3.61 -1.93 2.65
N ALA A 223 -4.74 -2.32 2.08
CA ALA A 223 -4.86 -2.56 0.66
C ALA A 223 -4.81 -1.25 -0.13
N ILE A 224 -3.97 -1.23 -1.17
CA ILE A 224 -3.96 -0.17 -2.17
C ILE A 224 -4.87 -0.62 -3.32
N ASP A 225 -5.85 0.19 -3.71
CA ASP A 225 -6.87 -0.19 -4.69
C ASP A 225 -6.34 -0.13 -6.14
N TYR A 226 -5.13 -0.65 -6.33
CA TYR A 226 -4.56 -0.93 -7.64
C TYR A 226 -4.98 -2.33 -8.10
N ASN A 227 -5.69 -2.43 -9.22
CA ASN A 227 -6.13 -3.69 -9.85
C ASN A 227 -6.78 -4.69 -8.87
N ARG A 228 -7.67 -4.20 -8.01
CA ARG A 228 -8.49 -4.98 -7.07
C ARG A 228 -9.92 -4.43 -7.01
N VAL A 229 -10.81 -5.16 -6.38
CA VAL A 229 -12.18 -4.72 -6.09
C VAL A 229 -12.19 -4.13 -4.68
N PRO A 230 -12.42 -2.81 -4.51
CA PRO A 230 -12.59 -2.19 -3.20
C PRO A 230 -13.73 -2.85 -2.39
N GLY A 231 -13.62 -2.87 -1.05
CA GLY A 231 -14.61 -3.49 -0.18
C GLY A 231 -14.49 -5.01 -0.09
N THR A 232 -13.38 -5.60 -0.58
CA THR A 232 -13.07 -7.02 -0.42
C THR A 232 -11.86 -7.20 0.49
N SER A 233 -11.61 -8.44 0.95
CA SER A 233 -10.39 -8.75 1.69
C SER A 233 -9.14 -8.38 0.88
N PRO A 234 -8.06 -7.86 1.51
CA PRO A 234 -6.77 -7.69 0.82
C PRO A 234 -6.24 -8.98 0.17
N LEU A 235 -6.68 -10.15 0.67
CA LEU A 235 -6.33 -11.46 0.11
C LEU A 235 -7.13 -11.84 -1.15
N ASP A 236 -8.16 -11.06 -1.52
CA ASP A 236 -8.92 -11.30 -2.75
C ASP A 236 -8.02 -11.20 -3.99
N ARG A 237 -8.15 -12.20 -4.87
CA ARG A 237 -7.31 -12.32 -6.06
C ARG A 237 -7.98 -11.83 -7.34
N THR A 238 -9.14 -11.23 -7.25
CA THR A 238 -9.82 -10.62 -8.39
C THR A 238 -8.97 -9.48 -8.95
N ARG A 239 -8.77 -9.50 -10.27
CA ARG A 239 -7.93 -8.53 -10.99
C ARG A 239 -8.71 -7.92 -12.14
N PRO A 240 -9.47 -6.83 -11.90
CA PRO A 240 -10.36 -6.23 -12.92
C PRO A 240 -9.64 -5.78 -14.20
N LEU A 241 -8.37 -5.36 -14.09
CA LEU A 241 -7.54 -4.97 -15.24
C LEU A 241 -6.80 -6.14 -15.88
N GLY A 242 -7.08 -7.37 -15.43
CA GLY A 242 -6.39 -8.58 -15.87
C GLY A 242 -5.15 -8.93 -15.02
N ALA A 243 -4.79 -10.23 -15.00
CA ALA A 243 -3.70 -10.75 -14.19
C ALA A 243 -2.32 -10.20 -14.61
N ASP A 244 -2.14 -9.88 -15.89
CA ASP A 244 -0.88 -9.35 -16.43
C ASP A 244 -0.52 -7.97 -15.83
N ARG A 245 -1.53 -7.25 -15.33
CA ARG A 245 -1.35 -5.96 -14.65
C ARG A 245 -0.94 -6.11 -13.17
N GLY A 246 -0.70 -7.31 -12.70
CA GLY A 246 -0.37 -7.54 -11.31
C GLY A 246 -1.54 -7.27 -10.37
N GLY A 247 -1.23 -6.92 -9.14
CA GLY A 247 -2.18 -6.61 -8.05
C GLY A 247 -1.73 -7.23 -6.73
N GLY A 248 -2.51 -7.05 -5.67
CA GLY A 248 -2.06 -7.35 -4.31
C GLY A 248 -0.96 -6.38 -3.87
N VAL A 249 -1.11 -5.11 -4.24
CA VAL A 249 -0.22 -4.01 -3.83
C VAL A 249 -0.75 -3.45 -2.52
N TRP A 250 0.09 -3.43 -1.50
CA TRP A 250 -0.27 -3.05 -0.13
C TRP A 250 0.71 -2.04 0.48
N LEU A 251 0.25 -1.30 1.48
CA LEU A 251 1.11 -0.80 2.53
C LEU A 251 1.25 -1.93 3.56
N HIS A 252 2.46 -2.28 4.00
CA HIS A 252 2.68 -3.37 4.95
C HIS A 252 3.87 -3.11 5.88
N VAL A 253 4.09 -3.99 6.87
CA VAL A 253 5.21 -3.87 7.80
C VAL A 253 6.55 -4.07 7.06
N ASP A 254 7.47 -3.15 7.31
CA ASP A 254 8.79 -3.15 6.69
C ASP A 254 9.65 -4.30 7.21
N HIS A 255 10.26 -5.00 6.29
CA HIS A 255 11.22 -6.08 6.52
C HIS A 255 12.68 -5.65 6.29
N ASP A 256 12.93 -4.33 6.29
CA ASP A 256 14.25 -3.70 6.11
C ASP A 256 14.86 -3.90 4.71
N GLY A 257 14.04 -4.22 3.70
CA GLY A 257 14.48 -4.44 2.32
C GLY A 257 13.44 -4.04 1.27
N PRO A 258 13.82 -4.10 -0.03
CA PRO A 258 12.94 -3.78 -1.14
C PRO A 258 11.77 -4.75 -1.27
N THR A 259 10.64 -4.25 -1.77
CA THR A 259 9.44 -5.06 -2.03
C THR A 259 9.37 -5.54 -3.48
N GLN A 260 8.32 -6.30 -3.83
CA GLN A 260 8.04 -6.68 -5.23
C GLN A 260 7.19 -5.64 -5.98
N GLY A 261 6.37 -4.88 -5.27
CA GLY A 261 5.46 -3.86 -5.82
C GLY A 261 4.78 -3.02 -4.73
N CYS A 262 4.77 -3.52 -3.50
CA CYS A 262 4.20 -2.89 -2.32
C CYS A 262 5.02 -1.69 -1.83
N VAL A 263 4.51 -1.02 -0.81
CA VAL A 263 5.26 -0.04 0.00
C VAL A 263 5.29 -0.54 1.43
N SER A 264 6.47 -0.56 2.06
CA SER A 264 6.61 -1.02 3.44
C SER A 264 7.02 0.11 4.39
N LEU A 265 6.50 0.07 5.60
CA LEU A 265 6.70 1.04 6.67
C LEU A 265 7.01 0.30 7.98
N LYS A 266 7.80 0.90 8.86
CA LYS A 266 8.01 0.33 10.20
C LYS A 266 6.67 0.04 10.88
N GLU A 267 6.59 -1.07 11.61
CA GLU A 267 5.36 -1.56 12.25
C GLU A 267 4.61 -0.48 13.04
N ARG A 268 5.34 0.35 13.81
CA ARG A 268 4.72 1.46 14.56
C ARG A 268 3.95 2.44 13.67
N HIS A 269 4.47 2.71 12.45
CA HIS A 269 3.85 3.62 11.50
C HIS A 269 2.67 2.96 10.76
N MET A 270 2.74 1.65 10.51
CA MET A 270 1.60 0.89 10.02
C MET A 270 0.44 0.91 11.03
N LYS A 271 0.74 0.67 12.32
CA LYS A 271 -0.27 0.78 13.39
C LYS A 271 -0.82 2.19 13.53
N GLU A 272 0.01 3.22 13.37
CA GLU A 272 -0.41 4.62 13.39
C GLU A 272 -1.35 4.91 12.21
N LEU A 273 -1.00 4.53 10.98
CA LEU A 273 -1.86 4.67 9.80
C LEU A 273 -3.21 3.97 10.01
N LEU A 274 -3.21 2.71 10.43
CA LEU A 274 -4.43 1.94 10.67
C LEU A 274 -5.38 2.63 11.64
N ARG A 275 -4.85 3.26 12.71
CA ARG A 275 -5.68 3.95 13.71
C ARG A 275 -6.22 5.30 13.27
N VAL A 276 -5.53 5.97 12.33
CA VAL A 276 -5.88 7.33 11.95
C VAL A 276 -6.58 7.44 10.61
N LEU A 277 -6.44 6.43 9.74
CA LEU A 277 -7.18 6.40 8.48
C LEU A 277 -8.67 6.19 8.77
N ASP A 278 -9.47 7.04 8.15
CA ASP A 278 -10.90 7.13 8.35
C ASP A 278 -11.62 6.99 7.01
N PRO A 279 -12.41 5.94 6.78
CA PRO A 279 -13.14 5.76 5.53
C PRO A 279 -14.06 6.94 5.20
N ASP A 280 -14.61 7.64 6.23
CA ASP A 280 -15.45 8.82 6.02
C ASP A 280 -14.65 10.03 5.48
N GLN A 281 -13.32 9.96 5.52
CA GLN A 281 -12.41 10.95 4.95
C GLN A 281 -11.90 10.55 3.56
N HIS A 282 -12.41 9.48 2.98
CA HIS A 282 -12.08 8.98 1.65
C HIS A 282 -10.56 8.94 1.41
N PRO A 283 -9.82 8.15 2.22
CA PRO A 283 -8.37 8.14 2.20
C PRO A 283 -7.83 7.61 0.88
N VAL A 284 -6.78 8.28 0.37
CA VAL A 284 -6.04 7.82 -0.80
C VAL A 284 -4.55 7.74 -0.50
N VAL A 285 -3.85 6.93 -1.28
CA VAL A 285 -2.40 6.99 -1.43
C VAL A 285 -2.06 7.63 -2.77
N VAL A 286 -1.11 8.57 -2.76
CA VAL A 286 -0.45 9.12 -3.94
C VAL A 286 0.98 8.62 -3.91
N MET A 287 1.37 7.82 -4.88
CA MET A 287 2.66 7.15 -4.84
C MET A 287 3.39 7.20 -6.18
N GLY A 288 4.72 7.40 -6.11
CA GLY A 288 5.57 7.50 -7.29
C GLY A 288 6.94 8.10 -6.93
N ASP A 289 7.85 8.16 -7.90
CA ASP A 289 9.05 8.96 -7.75
C ASP A 289 8.73 10.46 -7.84
N ALA A 290 9.63 11.30 -7.29
CA ALA A 290 9.39 12.73 -7.19
C ALA A 290 9.10 13.40 -8.55
N GLU A 291 9.76 12.97 -9.64
CA GLU A 291 9.55 13.52 -10.97
C GLU A 291 8.17 13.15 -11.53
N SER A 292 7.77 11.89 -11.38
CA SER A 292 6.45 11.41 -11.79
C SER A 292 5.32 12.12 -11.03
N LEU A 293 5.49 12.40 -9.74
CA LEU A 293 4.48 13.08 -8.92
C LEU A 293 4.37 14.58 -9.21
N LEU A 294 5.39 15.21 -9.80
CA LEU A 294 5.39 16.63 -10.18
C LEU A 294 4.68 16.93 -11.52
N ARG A 295 4.15 15.92 -12.20
CA ARG A 295 3.39 16.08 -13.46
C ARG A 295 2.05 16.78 -13.25
#